data_77fa92725ee1d8719309ecfcf4f32f71
#
_entry.id   77fa92725ee1d8719309ecfcf4f32f71
#
_cell.length_a   1.000
_cell.length_b   1.000
_cell.length_c   1.000
_cell.angle_alpha   90.00
_cell.angle_beta   90.00
_cell.angle_gamma   90.00
#
_symmetry.space_group_name_H-M   'P 1'
#
loop_
_entity.id
_entity.type
_entity.pdbx_description
1 polymer ?
#
loop_
_entity_poly.entity_id
_entity_poly.type
_entity_poly.pdbx_seq_one_letter_code
_entity_poly.pdbx_strand_id
1 'polypeptide(L)'
;VNLQSVASCHRLLLYLNELRQLYQTNKPVGDGLNRKLMRDFRIYMAVGGMPQAVEAYVNGKNFEEIDKVKRTILKLYEEDFYKIDQSGRLSRMYHSIPNQLAANKKRYVISNATGKRTTNKDKEIFSELLDSKTVLISSKVTDPDVSLGATADDESYKLYLSDTGLFTTLLFNSVDKIHTKIYNKLLSDKLDANLGYLYENAVAQMIASGGNRLFYHTWKRDD
;
A
#
# COMPACT_ATOMS: atom_id res chain seq x y z
N VAL A 1 25.70 -21.27 -2.80
CA VAL A 1 25.46 -19.84 -2.44
C VAL A 1 26.38 -19.03 -3.33
N ASN A 2 25.82 -18.20 -4.20
CA ASN A 2 26.60 -17.43 -5.18
C ASN A 2 27.29 -16.25 -4.49
N LEU A 3 28.62 -16.11 -4.65
CA LEU A 3 29.43 -15.03 -4.07
C LEU A 3 28.88 -13.62 -4.35
N GLN A 4 28.21 -13.43 -5.49
CA GLN A 4 27.52 -12.18 -5.84
C GLN A 4 26.33 -11.88 -4.91
N SER A 5 25.59 -12.88 -4.44
CA SER A 5 24.47 -12.70 -3.52
C SER A 5 24.94 -12.32 -2.12
N VAL A 6 26.06 -12.88 -1.66
CA VAL A 6 26.65 -12.55 -0.36
C VAL A 6 27.21 -11.13 -0.35
N ALA A 7 27.92 -10.71 -1.40
CA ALA A 7 28.43 -9.36 -1.55
C ALA A 7 27.30 -8.33 -1.66
N SER A 8 26.17 -8.68 -2.27
CA SER A 8 24.98 -7.83 -2.36
C SER A 8 24.31 -7.66 -0.99
N CYS A 9 24.20 -8.75 -0.23
CA CYS A 9 23.63 -8.75 1.11
C CYS A 9 24.50 -7.94 2.08
N HIS A 10 25.82 -8.11 2.02
CA HIS A 10 26.74 -7.35 2.85
C HIS A 10 26.67 -5.84 2.56
N ARG A 11 26.60 -5.43 1.29
CA ARG A 11 26.43 -4.05 0.87
C ARG A 11 25.11 -3.45 1.38
N LEU A 12 24.03 -4.22 1.36
CA LEU A 12 22.74 -3.79 1.89
C LEU A 12 22.80 -3.57 3.41
N LEU A 13 23.47 -4.46 4.15
CA LEU A 13 23.65 -4.33 5.60
C LEU A 13 24.47 -3.08 5.98
N LEU A 14 25.55 -2.80 5.27
CA LEU A 14 26.34 -1.57 5.47
C LEU A 14 25.49 -0.32 5.24
N TYR A 15 24.67 -0.33 4.20
CA TYR A 15 23.79 0.75 3.84
C TYR A 15 22.71 1.01 4.91
N LEU A 16 22.08 -0.05 5.42
CA LEU A 16 21.09 0.03 6.50
C LEU A 16 21.72 0.55 7.80
N ASN A 17 22.95 0.15 8.12
CA ASN A 17 23.67 0.63 9.28
C ASN A 17 24.03 2.11 9.17
N GLU A 18 24.46 2.58 7.99
CA GLU A 18 24.71 4.01 7.74
C GLU A 18 23.43 4.84 7.94
N LEU A 19 22.32 4.41 7.37
CA LEU A 19 21.02 5.07 7.56
C LEU A 19 20.60 5.12 9.03
N ARG A 20 20.79 4.01 9.76
CA ARG A 20 20.48 3.95 11.19
C ARG A 20 21.33 4.91 12.00
N GLN A 21 22.64 5.01 11.71
CA GLN A 21 23.53 5.96 12.36
C GLN A 21 23.14 7.41 12.06
N LEU A 22 22.81 7.74 10.81
CA LEU A 22 22.36 9.09 10.44
C LEU A 22 21.07 9.45 11.18
N TYR A 23 20.11 8.52 11.25
CA TYR A 23 18.88 8.71 12.02
C TYR A 23 19.15 8.93 13.51
N GLN A 24 19.97 8.07 14.14
CA GLN A 24 20.31 8.17 15.58
C GLN A 24 21.07 9.45 15.92
N THR A 25 21.90 9.95 15.00
CA THR A 25 22.67 11.18 15.19
C THR A 25 21.97 12.43 14.70
N ASN A 26 20.71 12.29 14.23
CA ASN A 26 19.88 13.35 13.67
C ASN A 26 20.61 14.14 12.55
N LYS A 27 21.40 13.43 11.74
CA LYS A 27 22.12 14.00 10.60
C LYS A 27 21.33 13.77 9.31
N PRO A 28 21.31 14.75 8.40
CA PRO A 28 20.63 14.59 7.13
C PRO A 28 21.34 13.54 6.26
N VAL A 29 20.57 12.81 5.49
CA VAL A 29 21.07 11.92 4.43
C VAL A 29 21.61 12.81 3.31
N GLY A 30 22.85 12.60 2.86
CA GLY A 30 23.43 13.36 1.77
C GLY A 30 22.61 13.17 0.45
N ASP A 31 22.62 14.20 -0.42
CA ASP A 31 21.77 14.26 -1.63
C ASP A 31 21.90 13.04 -2.55
N GLY A 32 23.12 12.51 -2.71
CA GLY A 32 23.37 11.33 -3.56
C GLY A 32 22.67 10.08 -3.01
N LEU A 33 22.78 9.86 -1.71
CA LEU A 33 22.17 8.73 -1.00
C LEU A 33 20.65 8.89 -0.97
N ASN A 34 20.14 10.09 -0.69
CA ASN A 34 18.72 10.38 -0.69
C ASN A 34 18.07 10.11 -2.06
N ARG A 35 18.68 10.58 -3.16
CA ARG A 35 18.17 10.32 -4.52
C ARG A 35 18.10 8.82 -4.82
N LYS A 36 19.12 8.05 -4.41
CA LYS A 36 19.12 6.60 -4.61
C LYS A 36 18.02 5.93 -3.80
N LEU A 37 17.88 6.25 -2.52
CA LEU A 37 16.80 5.74 -1.65
C LEU A 37 15.42 6.02 -2.22
N MET A 38 15.17 7.25 -2.63
CA MET A 38 13.89 7.65 -3.19
C MET A 38 13.59 6.95 -4.52
N ARG A 39 14.62 6.71 -5.35
CA ARG A 39 14.46 5.90 -6.56
C ARG A 39 14.10 4.46 -6.23
N ASP A 40 14.83 3.84 -5.31
CA ASP A 40 14.60 2.44 -4.92
C ASP A 40 13.22 2.28 -4.25
N PHE A 41 12.80 3.27 -3.46
CA PHE A 41 11.46 3.29 -2.86
C PHE A 41 10.34 3.44 -3.90
N ARG A 42 10.54 4.24 -4.96
CA ARG A 42 9.59 4.35 -6.07
C ARG A 42 9.50 3.04 -6.85
N ILE A 43 10.63 2.36 -7.08
CA ILE A 43 10.65 1.02 -7.69
C ILE A 43 9.86 0.05 -6.81
N TYR A 44 10.08 0.07 -5.50
CA TYR A 44 9.30 -0.74 -4.56
C TYR A 44 7.80 -0.47 -4.66
N MET A 45 7.36 0.77 -4.71
CA MET A 45 5.94 1.12 -4.89
C MET A 45 5.39 0.66 -6.25
N ALA A 46 6.22 0.63 -7.29
CA ALA A 46 5.82 0.17 -8.62
C ALA A 46 5.72 -1.35 -8.71
N VAL A 47 6.66 -2.08 -8.12
CA VAL A 47 6.76 -3.55 -8.21
C VAL A 47 5.92 -4.22 -7.11
N GLY A 48 6.00 -3.73 -5.88
CA GLY A 48 5.42 -4.36 -4.70
C GLY A 48 6.30 -5.46 -4.10
N GLY A 49 5.70 -6.25 -3.20
CA GLY A 49 6.34 -7.36 -2.50
C GLY A 49 5.84 -8.74 -2.94
N MET A 50 4.94 -8.82 -3.93
CA MET A 50 4.46 -10.12 -4.44
C MET A 50 5.61 -10.89 -5.10
N PRO A 51 5.88 -12.16 -4.69
CA PRO A 51 7.04 -12.92 -5.16
C PRO A 51 7.16 -12.98 -6.68
N GLN A 52 6.07 -13.22 -7.39
CA GLN A 52 6.05 -13.29 -8.85
C GLN A 52 6.38 -11.94 -9.51
N ALA A 53 5.93 -10.82 -8.92
CA ALA A 53 6.22 -9.48 -9.42
C ALA A 53 7.69 -9.11 -9.19
N VAL A 54 8.23 -9.45 -8.00
CA VAL A 54 9.65 -9.28 -7.67
C VAL A 54 10.54 -10.13 -8.57
N GLU A 55 10.18 -11.39 -8.80
CA GLU A 55 10.89 -12.29 -9.72
C GLU A 55 10.90 -11.71 -11.16
N ALA A 56 9.77 -11.24 -11.65
CA ALA A 56 9.70 -10.61 -12.97
C ALA A 56 10.62 -9.38 -13.05
N TYR A 57 10.67 -8.55 -12.03
CA TYR A 57 11.56 -7.40 -11.96
C TYR A 57 13.05 -7.82 -11.95
N VAL A 58 13.43 -8.79 -11.11
CA VAL A 58 14.80 -9.28 -11.01
C VAL A 58 15.27 -9.95 -12.32
N ASN A 59 14.37 -10.59 -13.04
CA ASN A 59 14.62 -11.17 -14.36
C ASN A 59 14.63 -10.12 -15.50
N GLY A 60 14.61 -8.83 -15.18
CA GLY A 60 14.77 -7.76 -16.14
C GLY A 60 13.53 -7.46 -17.00
N LYS A 61 12.33 -7.92 -16.57
CA LYS A 61 11.09 -7.59 -17.24
C LYS A 61 10.80 -6.08 -17.12
N ASN A 62 10.18 -5.53 -18.14
CA ASN A 62 9.71 -4.14 -18.11
C ASN A 62 8.47 -3.99 -17.22
N PHE A 63 8.13 -2.74 -16.84
CA PHE A 63 7.02 -2.49 -15.93
C PHE A 63 5.65 -2.89 -16.49
N GLU A 64 5.48 -2.94 -17.80
CA GLU A 64 4.24 -3.45 -18.42
C GLU A 64 4.08 -4.96 -18.19
N GLU A 65 5.15 -5.73 -18.34
CA GLU A 65 5.14 -7.17 -18.08
C GLU A 65 4.93 -7.46 -16.58
N ILE A 66 5.57 -6.67 -15.70
CA ILE A 66 5.36 -6.76 -14.24
C ILE A 66 3.91 -6.43 -13.88
N ASP A 67 3.31 -5.43 -14.51
CA ASP A 67 1.90 -5.09 -14.31
C ASP A 67 0.96 -6.22 -14.74
N LYS A 68 1.24 -6.91 -15.86
CA LYS A 68 0.50 -8.10 -16.28
C LYS A 68 0.55 -9.20 -15.23
N VAL A 69 1.71 -9.44 -14.61
CA VAL A 69 1.85 -10.41 -13.50
C VAL A 69 0.97 -10.01 -12.32
N LYS A 70 1.00 -8.74 -11.91
CA LYS A 70 0.17 -8.23 -10.80
C LYS A 70 -1.32 -8.33 -11.10
N ARG A 71 -1.74 -8.08 -12.33
CA ARG A 71 -3.14 -8.28 -12.75
C ARG A 71 -3.57 -9.75 -12.68
N THR A 72 -2.67 -10.68 -12.99
CA THR A 72 -2.95 -12.11 -12.80
C THR A 72 -3.16 -12.44 -11.32
N ILE A 73 -2.36 -11.88 -10.42
CA ILE A 73 -2.54 -12.05 -8.97
C ILE A 73 -3.88 -11.45 -8.51
N LEU A 74 -4.23 -10.26 -8.97
CA LEU A 74 -5.51 -9.62 -8.65
C LEU A 74 -6.70 -10.46 -9.12
N LYS A 75 -6.61 -11.06 -10.32
CA LYS A 75 -7.63 -11.98 -10.83
C LYS A 75 -7.80 -13.22 -9.93
N LEU A 76 -6.71 -13.80 -9.43
CA LEU A 76 -6.78 -14.90 -8.47
C LEU A 76 -7.46 -14.47 -7.16
N TYR A 77 -7.20 -13.26 -6.66
CA TYR A 77 -7.91 -12.73 -5.51
C TYR A 77 -9.41 -12.56 -5.78
N GLU A 78 -9.78 -12.08 -6.96
CA GLU A 78 -11.19 -11.96 -7.37
C GLU A 78 -11.89 -13.33 -7.40
N GLU A 79 -11.22 -14.37 -7.92
CA GLU A 79 -11.74 -15.73 -7.95
C GLU A 79 -11.92 -16.29 -6.52
N ASP A 80 -10.99 -16.02 -5.61
CA ASP A 80 -11.10 -16.42 -4.20
C ASP A 80 -12.19 -15.63 -3.47
N PHE A 81 -12.29 -14.33 -3.71
CA PHE A 81 -13.38 -13.51 -3.16
C PHE A 81 -14.75 -13.96 -3.65
N TYR A 82 -14.86 -14.42 -4.91
CA TYR A 82 -16.10 -14.93 -5.45
C TYR A 82 -16.55 -16.25 -4.80
N LYS A 83 -15.61 -17.08 -4.34
CA LYS A 83 -15.92 -18.30 -3.58
C LYS A 83 -16.56 -17.96 -2.22
N ILE A 84 -16.13 -16.86 -1.58
CA ILE A 84 -16.65 -16.39 -0.30
C ILE A 84 -17.98 -15.64 -0.49
N ASP A 85 -18.01 -14.71 -1.44
CA ASP A 85 -19.19 -13.87 -1.73
C ASP A 85 -19.51 -13.84 -3.23
N GLN A 86 -20.45 -14.70 -3.64
CA GLN A 86 -20.92 -14.78 -5.04
C GLN A 86 -21.66 -13.52 -5.52
N SER A 87 -22.05 -12.61 -4.61
CA SER A 87 -22.65 -11.33 -5.00
C SER A 87 -21.63 -10.30 -5.51
N GLY A 88 -20.33 -10.60 -5.38
CA GLY A 88 -19.21 -9.75 -5.78
C GLY A 88 -19.03 -8.47 -4.95
N ARG A 89 -19.67 -8.37 -3.77
CA ARG A 89 -19.52 -7.19 -2.89
C ARG A 89 -18.12 -7.14 -2.29
N LEU A 90 -17.58 -8.29 -1.90
CA LEU A 90 -16.24 -8.39 -1.32
C LEU A 90 -15.20 -7.87 -2.31
N SER A 91 -15.25 -8.30 -3.56
CA SER A 91 -14.38 -7.80 -4.62
C SER A 91 -14.54 -6.30 -4.84
N ARG A 92 -15.78 -5.77 -4.88
CA ARG A 92 -16.01 -4.31 -4.99
C ARG A 92 -15.47 -3.53 -3.80
N MET A 93 -15.59 -4.06 -2.59
CA MET A 93 -15.01 -3.43 -1.38
C MET A 93 -13.49 -3.32 -1.50
N TYR A 94 -12.82 -4.40 -1.90
CA TYR A 94 -11.38 -4.43 -2.11
C TYR A 94 -10.93 -3.42 -3.20
N HIS A 95 -11.57 -3.45 -4.37
CA HIS A 95 -11.22 -2.58 -5.51
C HIS A 95 -11.50 -1.10 -5.25
N SER A 96 -12.40 -0.77 -4.31
CA SER A 96 -12.73 0.61 -3.99
C SER A 96 -11.68 1.31 -3.11
N ILE A 97 -10.79 0.54 -2.47
CA ILE A 97 -9.82 1.07 -1.49
C ILE A 97 -8.92 2.16 -2.09
N PRO A 98 -8.24 1.93 -3.23
CA PRO A 98 -7.37 2.95 -3.82
C PRO A 98 -8.11 4.25 -4.15
N ASN A 99 -9.32 4.15 -4.69
CA ASN A 99 -10.12 5.31 -5.05
C ASN A 99 -10.61 6.10 -3.83
N GLN A 100 -10.95 5.41 -2.73
CA GLN A 100 -11.37 6.08 -1.51
C GLN A 100 -10.20 6.78 -0.81
N LEU A 101 -9.00 6.21 -0.84
CA LEU A 101 -7.78 6.88 -0.38
C LEU A 101 -7.42 8.08 -1.27
N ALA A 102 -7.45 7.91 -2.60
CA ALA A 102 -7.15 8.98 -3.55
C ALA A 102 -8.11 10.17 -3.45
N ALA A 103 -9.37 9.92 -3.09
CA ALA A 103 -10.35 10.95 -2.82
C ALA A 103 -10.14 11.68 -1.48
N ASN A 104 -9.03 11.42 -0.79
CA ASN A 104 -8.65 12.00 0.50
C ASN A 104 -9.74 11.90 1.57
N LYS A 105 -10.47 10.76 1.57
CA LYS A 105 -11.54 10.53 2.53
C LYS A 105 -10.97 10.26 3.91
N LYS A 106 -11.59 10.87 4.93
CA LYS A 106 -11.17 10.72 6.35
C LYS A 106 -11.31 9.29 6.87
N ARG A 107 -12.17 8.46 6.22
CA ARG A 107 -12.41 7.06 6.56
C ARG A 107 -12.87 6.28 5.34
N TYR A 108 -12.72 4.97 5.39
CA TYR A 108 -13.33 4.05 4.42
C TYR A 108 -14.84 3.97 4.64
N VAL A 109 -15.61 3.94 3.57
CA VAL A 109 -17.09 3.90 3.62
C VAL A 109 -17.60 2.75 2.75
N ILE A 110 -18.19 1.75 3.38
CA ILE A 110 -18.69 0.53 2.73
C ILE A 110 -19.74 0.87 1.64
N SER A 111 -20.65 1.80 1.90
CA SER A 111 -21.67 2.20 0.93
C SER A 111 -21.10 2.80 -0.36
N ASN A 112 -19.89 3.40 -0.31
CA ASN A 112 -19.21 3.89 -1.51
C ASN A 112 -18.73 2.74 -2.41
N ALA A 113 -18.43 1.58 -1.84
CA ALA A 113 -18.03 0.38 -2.57
C ALA A 113 -19.23 -0.38 -3.15
N THR A 114 -20.33 -0.45 -2.39
CA THR A 114 -21.51 -1.22 -2.76
C THR A 114 -22.55 -0.43 -3.55
N GLY A 115 -22.43 0.90 -3.56
CA GLY A 115 -23.39 1.81 -4.22
C GLY A 115 -24.77 1.88 -3.55
N LYS A 116 -24.93 1.30 -2.36
CA LYS A 116 -26.19 1.23 -1.60
C LYS A 116 -25.93 1.46 -0.11
N ARG A 117 -27.01 1.76 0.64
CA ARG A 117 -26.94 1.84 2.10
C ARG A 117 -26.38 0.53 2.67
N THR A 118 -25.42 0.67 3.58
CA THR A 118 -24.75 -0.47 4.26
C THR A 118 -25.78 -1.31 5.03
N THR A 119 -25.76 -2.61 4.80
CA THR A 119 -26.60 -3.61 5.48
C THR A 119 -25.74 -4.45 6.45
N ASN A 120 -26.39 -5.24 7.32
CA ASN A 120 -25.67 -6.19 8.18
C ASN A 120 -24.86 -7.21 7.36
N LYS A 121 -25.42 -7.69 6.24
CA LYS A 121 -24.69 -8.58 5.34
C LYS A 121 -23.44 -7.93 4.75
N ASP A 122 -23.46 -6.63 4.48
CA ASP A 122 -22.25 -5.92 4.02
C ASP A 122 -21.18 -5.83 5.11
N LYS A 123 -21.57 -5.75 6.38
CA LYS A 123 -20.64 -5.80 7.53
C LYS A 123 -20.02 -7.19 7.72
N GLU A 124 -20.79 -8.26 7.52
CA GLU A 124 -20.29 -9.64 7.52
C GLU A 124 -19.27 -9.85 6.40
N ILE A 125 -19.59 -9.47 5.17
CA ILE A 125 -18.67 -9.55 4.02
C ILE A 125 -17.43 -8.68 4.24
N PHE A 126 -17.57 -7.53 4.89
CA PHE A 126 -16.44 -6.69 5.26
C PHE A 126 -15.51 -7.38 6.27
N SER A 127 -16.06 -8.12 7.23
CA SER A 127 -15.25 -8.93 8.15
C SER A 127 -14.44 -9.99 7.40
N GLU A 128 -15.05 -10.68 6.42
CA GLU A 128 -14.32 -11.63 5.56
C GLU A 128 -13.17 -10.96 4.78
N LEU A 129 -13.38 -9.71 4.33
CA LEU A 129 -12.31 -8.93 3.69
C LEU A 129 -11.14 -8.69 4.64
N LEU A 130 -11.40 -8.34 5.91
CA LEU A 130 -10.34 -8.15 6.91
C LEU A 130 -9.61 -9.45 7.22
N ASP A 131 -10.36 -10.55 7.30
CA ASP A 131 -9.82 -11.89 7.60
C ASP A 131 -8.99 -12.46 6.45
N SER A 132 -9.24 -12.04 5.22
CA SER A 132 -8.44 -12.43 4.04
C SER A 132 -6.97 -12.02 4.11
N LYS A 133 -6.60 -11.08 5.02
CA LYS A 133 -5.25 -10.50 5.15
C LYS A 133 -4.72 -9.80 3.89
N THR A 134 -5.59 -9.60 2.90
CA THR A 134 -5.25 -8.83 1.68
C THR A 134 -5.30 -7.33 1.90
N VAL A 135 -5.87 -6.91 3.03
CA VAL A 135 -6.02 -5.50 3.45
C VAL A 135 -5.46 -5.26 4.85
N LEU A 136 -5.08 -4.01 5.10
CA LEU A 136 -4.65 -3.51 6.39
C LEU A 136 -5.66 -2.49 6.88
N ILE A 137 -6.09 -2.62 8.12
CA ILE A 137 -6.99 -1.68 8.77
C ILE A 137 -6.21 -0.75 9.70
N SER A 138 -6.51 0.55 9.62
CA SER A 138 -6.01 1.58 10.54
C SER A 138 -7.21 2.21 11.25
N SER A 139 -7.29 2.01 12.56
CA SER A 139 -8.38 2.55 13.39
C SER A 139 -8.13 4.01 13.72
N LYS A 140 -9.19 4.83 13.69
CA LYS A 140 -9.11 6.21 14.14
C LYS A 140 -8.95 6.22 15.67
N VAL A 141 -8.05 7.06 16.18
CA VAL A 141 -7.97 7.36 17.61
C VAL A 141 -8.46 8.76 17.90
N THR A 142 -9.17 8.94 19.00
CA THR A 142 -9.71 10.23 19.43
C THR A 142 -8.69 11.03 20.22
N ASP A 143 -7.81 10.35 20.95
CA ASP A 143 -6.73 10.95 21.73
C ASP A 143 -5.42 10.16 21.50
N PRO A 144 -4.42 10.72 20.80
CA PRO A 144 -3.15 10.06 20.56
C PRO A 144 -2.20 10.07 21.78
N ASP A 145 -2.46 10.90 22.78
CA ASP A 145 -1.60 11.04 23.97
C ASP A 145 -1.93 10.01 25.07
N VAL A 146 -3.05 9.32 24.90
CA VAL A 146 -3.47 8.18 25.74
C VAL A 146 -3.19 6.87 25.00
N SER A 147 -3.43 5.73 25.65
CA SER A 147 -3.29 4.42 25.01
C SER A 147 -4.10 4.34 23.70
N LEU A 148 -3.40 4.19 22.57
CA LEU A 148 -4.01 4.17 21.23
C LEU A 148 -5.14 3.14 21.11
N GLY A 149 -4.98 1.97 21.76
CA GLY A 149 -6.01 0.93 21.74
C GLY A 149 -7.26 1.27 22.55
N ALA A 150 -7.13 2.08 23.62
CA ALA A 150 -8.25 2.47 24.47
C ALA A 150 -9.11 3.59 23.86
N THR A 151 -8.51 4.39 22.98
CA THR A 151 -9.18 5.53 22.33
C THR A 151 -9.53 5.26 20.85
N ALA A 152 -9.40 4.00 20.42
CA ALA A 152 -9.74 3.58 19.07
C ALA A 152 -11.26 3.61 18.84
N ASP A 153 -11.67 4.19 17.72
CA ASP A 153 -13.05 4.21 17.23
C ASP A 153 -13.24 3.05 16.24
N ASP A 154 -14.05 2.07 16.63
CA ASP A 154 -14.30 0.87 15.83
C ASP A 154 -15.18 1.14 14.59
N GLU A 155 -15.84 2.30 14.52
CA GLU A 155 -16.67 2.70 13.37
C GLU A 155 -15.94 3.60 12.37
N SER A 156 -14.75 4.08 12.72
CA SER A 156 -13.95 4.97 11.87
C SER A 156 -12.58 4.37 11.59
N TYR A 157 -12.38 3.93 10.38
CA TYR A 157 -11.14 3.29 9.95
C TYR A 157 -10.76 3.68 8.52
N LYS A 158 -9.48 3.62 8.21
CA LYS A 158 -8.94 3.62 6.85
C LYS A 158 -8.54 2.20 6.47
N LEU A 159 -8.62 1.88 5.19
CA LEU A 159 -8.12 0.63 4.63
C LEU A 159 -6.97 0.91 3.67
N TYR A 160 -5.97 0.05 3.74
CA TYR A 160 -4.84 0.00 2.83
C TYR A 160 -4.74 -1.41 2.25
N LEU A 161 -4.11 -1.56 1.09
CA LEU A 161 -3.79 -2.87 0.58
C LEU A 161 -2.50 -3.41 1.23
N SER A 162 -2.48 -4.70 1.50
CA SER A 162 -1.31 -5.38 2.06
C SER A 162 -0.10 -5.37 1.13
N ASP A 163 -0.30 -5.10 -0.16
CA ASP A 163 0.77 -4.93 -1.14
C ASP A 163 0.63 -3.63 -1.94
N THR A 164 1.66 -2.79 -1.87
CA THR A 164 1.68 -1.49 -2.55
C THR A 164 1.79 -1.61 -4.08
N GLY A 165 2.40 -2.67 -4.60
CA GLY A 165 2.44 -2.94 -6.04
C GLY A 165 1.05 -3.26 -6.60
N LEU A 166 0.26 -4.07 -5.89
CA LEU A 166 -1.13 -4.34 -6.24
C LEU A 166 -1.99 -3.08 -6.13
N PHE A 167 -1.75 -2.26 -5.10
CA PHE A 167 -2.39 -0.95 -4.94
C PHE A 167 -2.14 -0.07 -6.18
N THR A 168 -0.88 0.03 -6.62
CA THR A 168 -0.50 0.78 -7.82
C THR A 168 -1.23 0.28 -9.05
N THR A 169 -1.31 -1.05 -9.24
CA THR A 169 -2.01 -1.65 -10.38
C THR A 169 -3.51 -1.36 -10.35
N LEU A 170 -4.17 -1.49 -9.19
CA LEU A 170 -5.60 -1.20 -9.06
C LEU A 170 -5.94 0.28 -9.24
N LEU A 171 -5.11 1.15 -8.71
CA LEU A 171 -5.30 2.59 -8.85
C LEU A 171 -5.33 3.04 -10.31
N PHE A 172 -4.49 2.43 -11.13
CA PHE A 172 -4.33 2.78 -12.55
C PHE A 172 -5.08 1.85 -13.49
N ASN A 173 -5.94 0.96 -12.97
CA ASN A 173 -6.68 -0.03 -13.74
C ASN A 173 -7.69 0.57 -14.73
N SER A 174 -8.10 1.82 -14.54
CA SER A 174 -9.14 2.49 -15.34
C SER A 174 -8.66 3.06 -16.68
N VAL A 175 -7.40 2.85 -17.07
CA VAL A 175 -6.81 3.53 -18.23
C VAL A 175 -6.08 2.55 -19.14
N ASP A 176 -6.80 1.95 -20.08
CA ASP A 176 -6.31 0.89 -21.00
C ASP A 176 -5.09 1.23 -21.88
N LYS A 177 -4.62 2.48 -21.92
CA LYS A 177 -3.51 2.93 -22.77
C LYS A 177 -2.40 3.74 -22.09
N ILE A 178 -2.40 3.85 -20.77
CA ILE A 178 -1.50 4.80 -20.05
C ILE A 178 -0.47 4.10 -19.13
N HIS A 179 -0.41 2.78 -19.11
CA HIS A 179 0.44 2.03 -18.17
C HIS A 179 1.90 2.51 -18.17
N THR A 180 2.52 2.64 -19.33
CA THR A 180 3.92 3.08 -19.43
C THR A 180 4.12 4.53 -18.95
N LYS A 181 3.19 5.43 -19.26
CA LYS A 181 3.29 6.84 -18.83
C LYS A 181 3.15 6.99 -17.31
N ILE A 182 2.32 6.17 -16.68
CA ILE A 182 2.09 6.21 -15.23
C ILE A 182 3.31 5.68 -14.49
N TYR A 183 3.86 4.54 -14.91
CA TYR A 183 5.09 4.02 -14.33
C TYR A 183 6.26 5.00 -14.54
N ASN A 184 6.37 5.62 -15.72
CA ASN A 184 7.36 6.67 -15.97
C ASN A 184 7.18 7.87 -15.03
N LYS A 185 5.93 8.27 -14.76
CA LYS A 185 5.62 9.35 -13.82
C LYS A 185 5.96 8.94 -12.37
N LEU A 186 5.59 7.73 -11.95
CA LEU A 186 5.91 7.20 -10.63
C LEU A 186 7.42 7.11 -10.39
N LEU A 187 8.17 6.69 -11.41
CA LEU A 187 9.63 6.53 -11.34
C LEU A 187 10.40 7.84 -11.54
N SER A 188 9.75 8.88 -12.04
CA SER A 188 10.37 10.19 -12.23
C SER A 188 10.56 10.92 -10.89
N ASP A 189 11.54 11.84 -10.84
CA ASP A 189 11.75 12.71 -9.67
C ASP A 189 10.64 13.76 -9.47
N LYS A 190 9.72 13.87 -10.43
CA LYS A 190 8.58 14.78 -10.43
C LYS A 190 7.30 14.05 -10.02
N LEU A 191 7.27 13.49 -8.79
CA LEU A 191 6.04 12.98 -8.23
C LEU A 191 5.14 14.18 -7.87
N ASP A 192 3.98 14.27 -8.51
CA ASP A 192 2.96 15.25 -8.14
C ASP A 192 2.50 15.01 -6.70
N ALA A 193 2.21 16.09 -5.99
CA ALA A 193 1.61 16.07 -4.65
C ALA A 193 0.31 15.22 -4.57
N ASN A 194 -0.28 14.91 -5.72
CA ASN A 194 -1.49 14.11 -5.86
C ASN A 194 -1.32 12.59 -5.63
N LEU A 195 -0.10 12.09 -5.38
CA LEU A 195 0.16 10.66 -5.11
C LEU A 195 0.47 10.35 -3.63
N GLY A 196 0.18 11.28 -2.73
CA GLY A 196 0.42 11.13 -1.29
C GLY A 196 -0.21 9.86 -0.69
N TYR A 197 -1.38 9.45 -1.19
CA TYR A 197 -2.06 8.22 -0.79
C TYR A 197 -1.28 6.93 -1.14
N LEU A 198 -0.45 6.95 -2.18
CA LEU A 198 0.42 5.81 -2.51
C LEU A 198 1.54 5.65 -1.48
N TYR A 199 2.15 6.77 -1.07
CA TYR A 199 3.11 6.78 0.04
C TYR A 199 2.44 6.37 1.35
N GLU A 200 1.22 6.83 1.61
CA GLU A 200 0.45 6.46 2.79
C GLU A 200 0.23 4.94 2.85
N ASN A 201 -0.13 4.30 1.73
CA ASN A 201 -0.25 2.84 1.65
C ASN A 201 1.08 2.13 1.89
N ALA A 202 2.17 2.60 1.28
CA ALA A 202 3.49 1.99 1.46
C ALA A 202 3.97 2.08 2.91
N VAL A 203 3.78 3.23 3.57
CA VAL A 203 4.13 3.42 4.98
C VAL A 203 3.25 2.54 5.88
N ALA A 204 1.95 2.44 5.62
CA ALA A 204 1.05 1.56 6.35
C ALA A 204 1.51 0.09 6.25
N GLN A 205 1.87 -0.37 5.06
CA GLN A 205 2.42 -1.72 4.84
C GLN A 205 3.73 -1.92 5.62
N MET A 206 4.65 -0.96 5.60
CA MET A 206 5.93 -1.05 6.31
C MET A 206 5.73 -1.12 7.83
N ILE A 207 4.85 -0.31 8.40
CA ILE A 207 4.52 -0.32 9.83
C ILE A 207 3.89 -1.65 10.23
N ALA A 208 2.92 -2.14 9.44
CA ALA A 208 2.24 -3.41 9.69
C ALA A 208 3.20 -4.61 9.57
N SER A 209 4.11 -4.61 8.60
CA SER A 209 5.12 -5.67 8.42
C SER A 209 6.11 -5.75 9.61
N GLY A 210 6.29 -4.65 10.32
CA GLY A 210 7.03 -4.59 11.60
C GLY A 210 6.26 -5.13 12.80
N GLY A 211 5.06 -5.70 12.61
CA GLY A 211 4.22 -6.24 13.68
C GLY A 211 3.40 -5.19 14.45
N ASN A 212 3.37 -3.94 13.97
CA ASN A 212 2.66 -2.86 14.64
C ASN A 212 1.22 -2.75 14.16
N ARG A 213 0.30 -2.42 15.06
CA ARG A 213 -1.06 -2.01 14.72
C ARG A 213 -1.06 -0.61 14.14
N LEU A 214 -1.95 -0.37 13.18
CA LEU A 214 -2.09 0.93 12.55
C LEU A 214 -3.18 1.75 13.22
N PHE A 215 -2.84 3.00 13.51
CA PHE A 215 -3.78 4.00 14.02
C PHE A 215 -3.59 5.31 13.26
N TYR A 216 -4.64 6.12 13.19
CA TYR A 216 -4.55 7.48 12.67
C TYR A 216 -5.36 8.44 13.52
N HIS A 217 -4.92 9.69 13.56
CA HIS A 217 -5.63 10.78 14.21
C HIS A 217 -5.91 11.90 13.19
N THR A 218 -6.98 12.64 13.40
CA THR A 218 -7.34 13.79 12.57
C THR A 218 -7.46 15.03 13.44
N TRP A 219 -6.55 15.96 13.24
CA TRP A 219 -6.63 17.27 13.90
C TRP A 219 -7.71 18.12 13.21
N LYS A 220 -8.54 18.81 13.99
CA LYS A 220 -9.23 19.99 13.50
C LYS A 220 -8.21 21.13 13.56
N ARG A 221 -7.89 21.74 12.43
CA ARG A 221 -7.31 23.08 12.50
C ARG A 221 -8.45 23.98 12.98
N ASP A 222 -8.27 24.56 14.15
CA ASP A 222 -9.04 25.74 14.54
C ASP A 222 -8.46 26.86 13.66
N ASP A 223 -9.27 27.36 12.70
CA ASP A 223 -8.97 28.53 11.87
C ASP A 223 -9.11 29.81 12.71
#